data_db1cd2477e476dc28c6d259af79a271e
#
_entry.id   db1cd2477e476dc28c6d259af79a271e
#
_cell.length_a   1.000
_cell.length_b   1.000
_cell.length_c   1.000
_cell.angle_alpha   90.00
_cell.angle_beta   90.00
_cell.angle_gamma   90.00
#
_symmetry.space_group_name_H-M   'P 1'
#
loop_
_entity.id
_entity.type
_entity.pdbx_description
1 polymer ?
#
loop_
_entity_poly.entity_id
_entity_poly.type
_entity_poly.pdbx_seq_one_letter_code
_entity_poly.pdbx_strand_id
1 'polypeptide(L)'
;MTPTAKILLLGSGELGREFVISAKRLGCTVIACDSYANAPAMQVADGSEVFSMLDADALADAIARHAPDLVVPEIEAIRTEVLQAFEDKGVHIVP
;
A
#
# COMPACT_ATOMS: atom_id res chain seq x y z
N MET A 1 1.19 14.97 20.35
CA MET A 1 0.60 14.66 19.04
C MET A 1 1.07 13.29 18.59
N THR A 2 0.15 12.45 18.22
CA THR A 2 0.48 11.13 17.71
C THR A 2 0.95 11.24 16.26
N PRO A 3 2.11 10.66 15.90
CA PRO A 3 2.54 10.66 14.50
C PRO A 3 1.52 9.96 13.62
N THR A 4 1.29 10.53 12.45
CA THR A 4 0.40 9.93 11.47
C THR A 4 1.12 8.76 10.79
N ALA A 5 0.50 7.60 10.78
CA ALA A 5 1.05 6.45 10.08
C ALA A 5 0.95 6.65 8.57
N LYS A 6 1.98 6.23 7.87
CA LYS A 6 2.00 6.20 6.40
C LYS A 6 1.76 4.76 5.96
N ILE A 7 0.73 4.56 5.16
CA ILE A 7 0.29 3.24 4.73
C ILE A 7 0.45 3.10 3.24
N LEU A 8 1.06 2.00 2.81
CA LEU A 8 1.11 1.63 1.41
C LEU A 8 0.09 0.50 1.20
N LEU A 9 -0.94 0.77 0.43
CA LEU A 9 -2.00 -0.19 0.13
C LEU A 9 -1.71 -0.86 -1.20
N LEU A 10 -1.61 -2.19 -1.19
CA LEU A 10 -1.30 -2.97 -2.38
C LEU A 10 -2.56 -3.68 -2.86
N GLY A 11 -3.12 -3.16 -3.95
CA GLY A 11 -4.45 -3.51 -4.42
C GLY A 11 -5.43 -2.45 -3.96
N SER A 12 -6.18 -1.86 -4.90
CA SER A 12 -6.94 -0.65 -4.62
C SER A 12 -8.37 -0.73 -5.14
N GLY A 13 -9.00 -1.90 -4.97
CA GLY A 13 -10.40 -2.12 -5.34
C GLY A 13 -11.37 -1.48 -4.36
N GLU A 14 -12.63 -1.93 -4.41
CA GLU A 14 -13.70 -1.34 -3.60
C GLU A 14 -13.47 -1.51 -2.10
N LEU A 15 -13.00 -2.67 -1.66
CA LEU A 15 -12.68 -2.89 -0.25
C LEU A 15 -11.50 -2.01 0.18
N GLY A 16 -10.52 -1.85 -0.71
CA GLY A 16 -9.40 -0.95 -0.48
C GLY A 16 -9.87 0.49 -0.30
N ARG A 17 -10.86 0.91 -1.09
CA ARG A 17 -11.43 2.25 -0.97
C ARG A 17 -12.03 2.46 0.42
N GLU A 18 -12.81 1.50 0.93
CA GLU A 18 -13.39 1.59 2.27
C GLU A 18 -12.31 1.63 3.34
N PHE A 19 -11.26 0.85 3.17
CA PHE A 19 -10.10 0.88 4.07
C PHE A 19 -9.47 2.28 4.09
N VAL A 20 -9.24 2.88 2.91
CA VAL A 20 -8.63 4.21 2.82
C VAL A 20 -9.49 5.24 3.54
N ILE A 21 -10.80 5.21 3.32
CA ILE A 21 -11.70 6.15 3.97
C ILE A 21 -11.56 6.06 5.49
N SER A 22 -11.55 4.85 6.03
CA SER A 22 -11.39 4.63 7.48
C SER A 22 -10.02 5.10 7.98
N ALA A 23 -8.96 4.78 7.25
CA ALA A 23 -7.61 5.18 7.61
C ALA A 23 -7.46 6.71 7.60
N LYS A 24 -8.06 7.38 6.61
CA LYS A 24 -8.04 8.84 6.52
C LYS A 24 -8.75 9.48 7.71
N ARG A 25 -9.85 8.89 8.18
CA ARG A 25 -10.55 9.38 9.37
C ARG A 25 -9.69 9.31 10.61
N LEU A 26 -8.74 8.37 10.65
CA LEU A 26 -7.79 8.23 11.76
C LEU A 26 -6.55 9.10 11.59
N GLY A 27 -6.49 9.88 10.52
CA GLY A 27 -5.38 10.78 10.28
C GLY A 27 -4.19 10.15 9.55
N CYS A 28 -4.32 8.93 9.02
CA CYS A 28 -3.24 8.26 8.30
C CYS A 28 -3.04 8.86 6.90
N THR A 29 -1.81 8.76 6.40
CA THR A 29 -1.48 9.04 5.01
C THR A 29 -1.51 7.72 4.25
N VAL A 30 -2.20 7.66 3.12
CA VAL A 30 -2.32 6.41 2.35
C VAL A 30 -1.90 6.63 0.91
N ILE A 31 -1.00 5.77 0.44
CA ILE A 31 -0.61 5.66 -0.96
C ILE A 31 -1.24 4.38 -1.50
N ALA A 32 -2.14 4.51 -2.47
CA ALA A 32 -2.87 3.36 -3.03
C ALA A 32 -2.21 2.90 -4.33
N CYS A 33 -1.89 1.62 -4.41
CA CYS A 33 -1.22 1.02 -5.57
C CYS A 33 -2.09 -0.03 -6.23
N ASP A 34 -2.08 -0.06 -7.55
CA ASP A 34 -2.73 -1.12 -8.32
C ASP A 34 -2.13 -1.15 -9.73
N SER A 35 -2.56 -2.12 -10.52
CA SER A 35 -2.04 -2.31 -11.88
C SER A 35 -2.72 -1.43 -12.92
N TYR A 36 -3.70 -0.63 -12.53
CA TYR A 36 -4.41 0.28 -13.43
C TYR A 36 -4.69 1.62 -12.75
N ALA A 37 -4.82 2.66 -13.57
CA ALA A 37 -5.05 4.02 -13.06
C ALA A 37 -6.49 4.21 -12.59
N ASN A 38 -6.67 5.12 -11.66
CA ASN A 38 -7.98 5.51 -11.13
C ASN A 38 -8.75 4.35 -10.50
N ALA A 39 -8.05 3.39 -9.92
CA ALA A 39 -8.68 2.34 -9.13
C ALA A 39 -9.48 2.97 -7.98
N PRO A 40 -10.52 2.29 -7.49
CA PRO A 40 -11.41 2.89 -6.47
C PRO A 40 -10.70 3.51 -5.27
N ALA A 41 -9.73 2.83 -4.68
CA ALA A 41 -9.02 3.36 -3.52
C ALA A 41 -8.14 4.56 -3.87
N MET A 42 -7.62 4.63 -5.09
CA MET A 42 -6.79 5.74 -5.54
C MET A 42 -7.55 7.06 -5.55
N GLN A 43 -8.87 7.01 -5.74
CA GLN A 43 -9.70 8.19 -5.83
C GLN A 43 -9.84 8.92 -4.50
N VAL A 44 -9.58 8.25 -3.39
CA VAL A 44 -9.73 8.80 -2.04
C VAL A 44 -8.43 8.82 -1.24
N ALA A 45 -7.35 8.27 -1.79
CA ALA A 45 -6.04 8.23 -1.14
C ALA A 45 -5.29 9.55 -1.32
N ASP A 46 -4.21 9.72 -0.55
CA ASP A 46 -3.34 10.89 -0.67
C ASP A 46 -2.48 10.85 -1.92
N GLY A 47 -2.13 9.66 -2.37
CA GLY A 47 -1.36 9.45 -3.59
C GLY A 47 -1.61 8.07 -4.15
N SER A 48 -1.07 7.81 -5.33
CA SER A 48 -1.26 6.53 -5.99
C SER A 48 -0.07 6.16 -6.85
N GLU A 49 0.10 4.86 -7.10
CA GLU A 49 1.07 4.36 -8.05
C GLU A 49 0.46 3.23 -8.87
N VAL A 50 0.84 3.18 -10.14
CA VAL A 50 0.35 2.16 -11.07
C VAL A 50 1.52 1.26 -11.45
N PHE A 51 1.46 0.00 -11.02
CA PHE A 51 2.44 -1.02 -11.39
C PHE A 51 1.84 -2.39 -11.09
N SER A 52 2.39 -3.42 -11.72
CA SER A 52 1.94 -4.79 -11.44
C SER A 52 2.46 -5.25 -10.08
N MET A 53 1.59 -5.75 -9.23
CA MET A 53 1.98 -6.32 -7.93
C MET A 53 2.82 -7.59 -8.11
N LEU A 54 2.88 -8.15 -9.32
CA LEU A 54 3.72 -9.29 -9.66
C LEU A 54 5.10 -8.89 -10.18
N ASP A 55 5.33 -7.60 -10.38
CA ASP A 55 6.64 -7.07 -10.76
C ASP A 55 7.46 -6.82 -9.49
N ALA A 56 8.39 -7.73 -9.21
CA ALA A 56 9.19 -7.69 -7.98
C ALA A 56 9.98 -6.39 -7.82
N ASP A 57 10.59 -5.90 -8.91
CA ASP A 57 11.40 -4.70 -8.85
C ASP A 57 10.55 -3.45 -8.62
N ALA A 58 9.40 -3.35 -9.29
CA ALA A 58 8.50 -2.23 -9.12
C ALA A 58 7.93 -2.19 -7.71
N LEU A 59 7.55 -3.36 -7.17
CA LEU A 59 7.02 -3.47 -5.82
C LEU A 59 8.07 -3.07 -4.79
N ALA A 60 9.29 -3.61 -4.91
CA ALA A 60 10.38 -3.27 -4.00
C ALA A 60 10.72 -1.79 -4.05
N ASP A 61 10.75 -1.20 -5.24
CA ASP A 61 11.03 0.22 -5.43
C ASP A 61 9.96 1.08 -4.75
N ALA A 62 8.69 0.74 -4.91
CA ALA A 62 7.61 1.50 -4.29
C ALA A 62 7.70 1.46 -2.76
N ILE A 63 7.95 0.29 -2.17
CA ILE A 63 8.09 0.17 -0.71
C ILE A 63 9.30 0.99 -0.24
N ALA A 64 10.41 0.89 -0.94
CA ALA A 64 11.64 1.61 -0.55
C ALA A 64 11.46 3.13 -0.64
N ARG A 65 10.87 3.64 -1.74
CA ARG A 65 10.70 5.06 -1.95
C ARG A 65 9.71 5.68 -0.97
N HIS A 66 8.62 5.01 -0.71
CA HIS A 66 7.59 5.55 0.18
C HIS A 66 7.92 5.35 1.65
N ALA A 67 8.77 4.38 1.98
CA ALA A 67 9.15 4.07 3.35
C ALA A 67 7.93 4.06 4.29
N PRO A 68 6.92 3.22 4.00
CA PRO A 68 5.69 3.24 4.79
C PRO A 68 5.89 2.65 6.19
N ASP A 69 5.05 3.07 7.12
CA ASP A 69 4.97 2.44 8.44
C ASP A 69 4.27 1.09 8.37
N LEU A 70 3.28 1.00 7.48
CA LEU A 70 2.51 -0.23 7.28
C LEU A 70 2.37 -0.52 5.79
N VAL A 71 2.49 -1.79 5.42
CA VAL A 71 2.15 -2.27 4.09
C VAL A 71 0.93 -3.17 4.22
N VAL A 72 -0.12 -2.87 3.49
CA VAL A 72 -1.40 -3.59 3.57
C VAL A 72 -1.71 -4.24 2.23
N PRO A 73 -1.46 -5.56 2.08
CA PRO A 73 -1.86 -6.27 0.87
C PRO A 73 -3.37 -6.50 0.88
N GLU A 74 -4.04 -6.10 -0.18
CA GLU A 74 -5.49 -6.26 -0.32
C GLU A 74 -5.82 -7.32 -1.36
N ILE A 75 -4.86 -7.67 -2.24
CA ILE A 75 -5.03 -8.69 -3.27
C ILE A 75 -4.06 -9.85 -3.04
N GLU A 76 -4.40 -11.03 -3.60
CA GLU A 76 -3.58 -12.23 -3.43
C GLU A 76 -2.45 -12.34 -4.45
N ALA A 77 -2.63 -11.78 -5.64
CA ALA A 77 -1.64 -11.84 -6.72
C ALA A 77 -0.51 -10.84 -6.50
N ILE A 78 0.34 -11.11 -5.54
CA ILE A 78 1.47 -10.26 -5.12
C ILE A 78 2.73 -11.09 -5.00
N ARG A 79 3.87 -10.49 -5.27
CA ARG A 79 5.19 -11.11 -5.07
C ARG A 79 5.50 -11.16 -3.57
N THR A 80 5.05 -12.20 -2.92
CA THR A 80 5.15 -12.34 -1.46
C THR A 80 6.59 -12.41 -0.96
N GLU A 81 7.53 -12.89 -1.77
CA GLU A 81 8.94 -12.92 -1.39
C GLU A 81 9.51 -11.50 -1.19
N VAL A 82 9.00 -10.51 -1.95
CA VAL A 82 9.41 -9.11 -1.76
C VAL A 82 8.90 -8.61 -0.41
N LEU A 83 7.64 -8.89 -0.10
CA LEU A 83 7.06 -8.50 1.18
C LEU A 83 7.82 -9.11 2.34
N GLN A 84 8.19 -10.40 2.24
CA GLN A 84 8.95 -11.08 3.27
C GLN A 84 10.32 -10.42 3.48
N ALA A 85 10.99 -10.05 2.39
CA ALA A 85 12.30 -9.39 2.48
C ALA A 85 12.20 -8.06 3.23
N PHE A 86 11.14 -7.27 3.00
CA PHE A 86 10.95 -6.02 3.72
C PHE A 86 10.54 -6.24 5.18
N GLU A 87 9.72 -7.26 5.43
CA GLU A 87 9.34 -7.62 6.80
C GLU A 87 10.58 -7.98 7.62
N ASP A 88 11.52 -8.72 7.01
CA ASP A 88 12.79 -9.08 7.64
C ASP A 88 13.63 -7.86 7.97
N LYS A 89 13.44 -6.76 7.26
CA LYS A 89 14.13 -5.50 7.51
C LYS A 89 13.38 -4.57 8.47
N GLY A 90 12.26 -5.03 9.02
CA GLY A 90 11.52 -4.29 10.02
C GLY A 90 10.29 -3.53 9.51
N VAL A 91 9.93 -3.67 8.23
CA VAL A 91 8.71 -3.06 7.71
C VAL A 91 7.51 -3.90 8.15
N HIS A 92 6.50 -3.27 8.69
CA HIS A 92 5.32 -3.98 9.17
C HIS A 92 4.40 -4.31 7.99
N ILE A 93 4.31 -5.59 7.66
CA ILE A 93 3.40 -6.10 6.65
C ILE A 93 2.17 -6.65 7.37
N VAL A 94 1.01 -6.10 7.09
CA VAL A 94 -0.24 -6.58 7.70
C VAL A 94 -0.67 -7.85 7.01
N PRO A 95 -0.98 -8.92 7.76
CA PRO A 95 -1.41 -10.19 7.18
C PRO A 95 -2.71 -10.08 6.37
#